data_74f70b24b0dd5a70ef516fa9b7eaad3d
#
_entry.id   74f70b24b0dd5a70ef516fa9b7eaad3d
#
_cell.length_a   1.000
_cell.length_b   1.000
_cell.length_c   1.000
_cell.angle_alpha   90.00
_cell.angle_beta   90.00
_cell.angle_gamma   90.00
#
_symmetry.space_group_name_H-M   'P 1'
#
loop_
_entity.id
_entity.type
_entity.pdbx_description
1 polymer ?
#
loop_
_entity_poly.entity_id
_entity_poly.type
_entity_poly.pdbx_seq_one_letter_code
_entity_poly.pdbx_strand_id
1 'polypeptide(L)'
;IQFIGAVGGFSNSDVLGSAKGWAGAFLYNEKANTALKNFFKREDTLSVGICNGCQLFMELEEINPEHEVHGKMDHNDSHKHESSFTSVTIQKNNSVMLSTLEGTTLGVWISHGEGKFNLPYTEDQYHIVAKYGYNAYPSNPNGSDFNTAMMCDKTGRHLVTMPHIERSTFQWNWAYYPEGRKDEVSPWLEAFVNARKWLTK
;
A
#
# COMPACT_ATOMS: atom_id res chain seq x y z
N ILE A 1 -0.93 -20.04 -7.55
CA ILE A 1 -1.15 -18.58 -7.43
C ILE A 1 0.21 -17.93 -7.37
N GLN A 2 0.44 -16.92 -8.19
CA GLN A 2 1.69 -16.15 -8.24
C GLN A 2 1.46 -14.67 -7.91
N PHE A 3 0.21 -14.19 -7.97
CA PHE A 3 -0.15 -12.82 -7.62
C PHE A 3 -1.34 -12.79 -6.67
N ILE A 4 -1.22 -12.01 -5.60
CA ILE A 4 -2.32 -11.69 -4.68
C ILE A 4 -2.55 -10.19 -4.71
N GLY A 5 -3.77 -9.78 -5.08
CA GLY A 5 -4.27 -8.42 -4.88
C GLY A 5 -5.25 -8.41 -3.71
N ALA A 6 -4.84 -7.88 -2.56
CA ALA A 6 -5.73 -7.67 -1.42
C ALA A 6 -6.34 -6.27 -1.55
N VAL A 7 -7.65 -6.22 -1.77
CA VAL A 7 -8.37 -4.99 -2.10
C VAL A 7 -8.78 -4.16 -0.87
N GLY A 8 -9.13 -2.90 -1.10
CA GLY A 8 -9.70 -2.03 -0.10
C GLY A 8 -11.14 -2.41 0.28
N GLY A 9 -11.64 -1.84 1.36
CA GLY A 9 -12.99 -2.07 1.87
C GLY A 9 -13.02 -2.06 3.39
N PHE A 10 -14.03 -2.71 3.95
CA PHE A 10 -14.25 -2.87 5.39
C PHE A 10 -14.49 -4.35 5.69
N SER A 11 -13.40 -5.13 5.72
CA SER A 11 -13.49 -6.56 5.99
C SER A 11 -14.05 -6.82 7.39
N ASN A 12 -15.03 -7.72 7.51
CA ASN A 12 -15.70 -8.02 8.77
C ASN A 12 -16.25 -6.76 9.47
N SER A 13 -16.63 -5.73 8.69
CA SER A 13 -17.11 -4.41 9.16
C SER A 13 -16.11 -3.70 10.11
N ASP A 14 -14.84 -4.07 10.08
CA ASP A 14 -13.76 -3.57 10.96
C ASP A 14 -14.10 -3.57 12.46
N VAL A 15 -14.93 -4.49 12.91
CA VAL A 15 -15.46 -4.55 14.30
C VAL A 15 -14.34 -4.62 15.34
N LEU A 16 -13.25 -5.27 15.02
CA LEU A 16 -12.09 -5.39 15.92
C LEU A 16 -10.99 -4.35 15.63
N GLY A 17 -11.22 -3.45 14.70
CA GLY A 17 -10.26 -2.58 14.06
C GLY A 17 -9.89 -3.06 12.66
N SER A 18 -9.27 -2.19 11.90
CA SER A 18 -9.05 -2.39 10.46
C SER A 18 -8.31 -3.68 10.15
N ALA A 19 -8.93 -4.49 9.30
CA ALA A 19 -8.45 -5.79 8.81
C ALA A 19 -8.17 -6.85 9.89
N LYS A 20 -8.33 -6.58 11.19
CA LYS A 20 -8.02 -7.56 12.25
C LYS A 20 -8.87 -8.82 12.17
N GLY A 21 -10.14 -8.69 11.88
CA GLY A 21 -11.01 -9.85 11.64
C GLY A 21 -10.58 -10.67 10.41
N TRP A 22 -10.13 -9.98 9.37
CA TRP A 22 -9.60 -10.62 8.15
C TRP A 22 -8.26 -11.30 8.42
N ALA A 23 -7.33 -10.62 9.09
CA ALA A 23 -6.05 -11.21 9.50
C ALA A 23 -6.27 -12.44 10.39
N GLY A 24 -7.21 -12.38 11.33
CA GLY A 24 -7.57 -13.50 12.20
C GLY A 24 -7.99 -14.76 11.43
N ALA A 25 -8.67 -14.60 10.30
CA ALA A 25 -9.03 -15.75 9.44
C ALA A 25 -7.81 -16.50 8.89
N PHE A 26 -6.68 -15.80 8.68
CA PHE A 26 -5.41 -16.43 8.31
C PHE A 26 -4.64 -16.91 9.54
N LEU A 27 -4.49 -16.06 10.56
CA LEU A 27 -3.63 -16.36 11.72
C LEU A 27 -4.12 -17.57 12.53
N TYR A 28 -5.44 -17.71 12.67
CA TYR A 28 -6.05 -18.78 13.46
C TYR A 28 -6.50 -20.01 12.64
N ASN A 29 -6.24 -20.01 11.34
CA ASN A 29 -6.44 -21.16 10.48
C ASN A 29 -5.08 -21.69 10.00
N GLU A 30 -4.63 -22.79 10.55
CA GLU A 30 -3.30 -23.37 10.27
C GLU A 30 -3.02 -23.57 8.78
N LYS A 31 -4.00 -24.09 8.03
CA LYS A 31 -3.85 -24.31 6.57
C LYS A 31 -3.71 -23.00 5.81
N ALA A 32 -4.53 -22.01 6.15
CA ALA A 32 -4.48 -20.70 5.51
C ALA A 32 -3.18 -19.97 5.87
N ASN A 33 -2.77 -20.00 7.13
CA ASN A 33 -1.51 -19.40 7.60
C ASN A 33 -0.30 -20.00 6.88
N THR A 34 -0.22 -21.34 6.84
CA THR A 34 0.87 -22.05 6.17
C THR A 34 0.92 -21.72 4.67
N ALA A 35 -0.24 -21.71 3.99
CA ALA A 35 -0.32 -21.40 2.57
C ALA A 35 0.14 -19.97 2.27
N LEU A 36 -0.27 -18.99 3.11
CA LEU A 36 0.10 -17.59 2.96
C LEU A 36 1.59 -17.38 3.22
N LYS A 37 2.14 -17.92 4.32
CA LYS A 37 3.57 -17.86 4.61
C LYS A 37 4.43 -18.48 3.51
N ASN A 38 3.98 -19.60 2.94
CA ASN A 38 4.66 -20.20 1.79
C ASN A 38 4.59 -19.31 0.54
N PHE A 39 3.48 -18.58 0.35
CA PHE A 39 3.36 -17.61 -0.73
C PHE A 39 4.39 -16.48 -0.59
N PHE A 40 4.49 -15.85 0.58
CA PHE A 40 5.44 -14.75 0.81
C PHE A 40 6.92 -15.19 0.73
N LYS A 41 7.22 -16.43 1.09
CA LYS A 41 8.59 -16.98 1.01
C LYS A 41 9.05 -17.30 -0.41
N ARG A 42 8.14 -17.58 -1.34
CA ARG A 42 8.49 -17.96 -2.72
C ARG A 42 9.03 -16.76 -3.48
N GLU A 43 10.02 -17.00 -4.34
CA GLU A 43 10.66 -15.98 -5.16
C GLU A 43 9.87 -15.64 -6.45
N ASP A 44 8.91 -16.48 -6.83
CA ASP A 44 8.07 -16.33 -8.02
C ASP A 44 6.68 -15.73 -7.71
N THR A 45 6.53 -15.08 -6.57
CA THR A 45 5.26 -14.48 -6.13
C THR A 45 5.36 -12.97 -5.97
N LEU A 46 4.26 -12.30 -6.21
CA LEU A 46 4.08 -10.87 -6.12
C LEU A 46 2.76 -10.54 -5.41
N SER A 47 2.72 -9.48 -4.62
CA SER A 47 1.45 -9.04 -4.04
C SER A 47 1.32 -7.53 -3.94
N VAL A 48 0.07 -7.07 -3.92
CA VAL A 48 -0.27 -5.70 -3.56
C VAL A 48 -1.44 -5.70 -2.58
N GLY A 49 -1.27 -5.03 -1.44
CA GLY A 49 -2.32 -4.73 -0.48
C GLY A 49 -2.72 -3.27 -0.56
N ILE A 50 -3.99 -2.99 -0.86
CA ILE A 50 -4.52 -1.64 -1.04
C ILE A 50 -5.50 -1.31 0.07
N CYS A 51 -5.30 -0.21 0.79
CA CYS A 51 -6.18 0.27 1.87
C CYS A 51 -6.44 -0.83 2.92
N ASN A 52 -7.60 -1.44 2.98
CA ASN A 52 -7.86 -2.58 3.88
C ASN A 52 -6.93 -3.77 3.62
N GLY A 53 -6.51 -3.99 2.38
CA GLY A 53 -5.49 -4.98 2.04
C GLY A 53 -4.09 -4.61 2.53
N CYS A 54 -3.75 -3.32 2.59
CA CYS A 54 -2.54 -2.84 3.24
C CYS A 54 -2.58 -3.15 4.74
N GLN A 55 -3.67 -2.79 5.40
CA GLN A 55 -3.89 -3.09 6.81
C GLN A 55 -3.79 -4.59 7.09
N LEU A 56 -4.35 -5.44 6.21
CA LEU A 56 -4.22 -6.89 6.32
C LEU A 56 -2.77 -7.35 6.32
N PHE A 57 -1.96 -6.90 5.37
CA PHE A 57 -0.56 -7.35 5.26
C PHE A 57 0.31 -6.81 6.39
N MET A 58 -0.03 -5.64 6.94
CA MET A 58 0.62 -5.12 8.15
C MET A 58 0.24 -5.95 9.40
N GLU A 59 -1.03 -6.30 9.56
CA GLU A 59 -1.50 -7.17 10.67
C GLU A 59 -0.97 -8.61 10.58
N LEU A 60 -0.61 -9.08 9.38
CA LEU A 60 0.00 -10.39 9.14
C LEU A 60 1.53 -10.38 9.31
N GLU A 61 2.13 -9.19 9.52
CA GLU A 61 3.57 -8.99 9.73
C GLU A 61 4.47 -9.45 8.56
N GLU A 62 3.90 -9.57 7.36
CA GLU A 62 4.61 -10.14 6.19
C GLU A 62 5.41 -9.10 5.38
N ILE A 63 5.31 -7.80 5.72
CA ILE A 63 6.04 -6.74 5.01
C ILE A 63 7.44 -6.53 5.58
N ASN A 64 7.57 -6.57 6.89
CA ASN A 64 8.86 -6.49 7.58
C ASN A 64 9.01 -7.67 8.57
N PRO A 65 9.07 -8.91 8.07
CA PRO A 65 9.07 -10.09 8.94
C PRO A 65 10.35 -10.23 9.80
N GLU A 66 11.40 -9.48 9.47
CA GLU A 66 12.67 -9.41 10.22
C GLU A 66 12.61 -8.51 11.46
N HIS A 67 11.60 -7.65 11.58
CA HIS A 67 11.47 -6.75 12.73
C HIS A 67 10.95 -7.50 13.96
N GLU A 68 11.51 -7.22 15.13
CA GLU A 68 11.02 -7.76 16.41
C GLU A 68 9.74 -7.06 16.88
N VAL A 69 9.63 -5.76 16.58
CA VAL A 69 8.43 -4.96 16.84
C VAL A 69 7.86 -4.51 15.51
N HIS A 70 6.66 -4.99 15.18
CA HIS A 70 6.06 -4.71 13.87
C HIS A 70 5.35 -3.36 13.83
N GLY A 71 5.42 -2.72 12.66
CA GLY A 71 4.62 -1.53 12.36
C GLY A 71 3.12 -1.85 12.40
N LYS A 72 2.32 -0.87 12.77
CA LYS A 72 0.86 -1.00 12.90
C LYS A 72 0.14 0.04 12.07
N MET A 73 -1.12 -0.24 11.80
CA MET A 73 -2.03 0.73 11.20
C MET A 73 -2.95 1.28 12.29
N ASP A 74 -2.84 2.59 12.51
CA ASP A 74 -3.61 3.29 13.54
C ASP A 74 -4.69 4.19 12.91
N HIS A 75 -5.57 4.73 13.77
CA HIS A 75 -6.54 5.75 13.37
C HIS A 75 -5.83 6.97 12.79
N ASN A 76 -6.44 7.58 11.78
CA ASN A 76 -6.01 8.89 11.31
C ASN A 76 -5.95 9.88 12.49
N ASP A 77 -5.01 10.82 12.48
CA ASP A 77 -4.90 11.83 13.53
C ASP A 77 -6.15 12.69 13.68
N SER A 78 -6.94 12.84 12.61
CA SER A 78 -8.23 13.51 12.64
C SER A 78 -9.34 12.75 13.38
N HIS A 79 -9.12 11.47 13.70
CA HIS A 79 -10.12 10.52 14.20
C HIS A 79 -11.39 10.45 13.32
N LYS A 80 -11.24 10.72 12.03
CA LYS A 80 -12.32 10.69 11.04
C LYS A 80 -11.93 9.87 9.83
N HIS A 81 -12.94 9.44 9.08
CA HIS A 81 -12.73 8.91 7.74
C HIS A 81 -12.33 10.05 6.79
N GLU A 82 -11.14 9.98 6.26
CA GLU A 82 -10.64 10.93 5.25
C GLU A 82 -10.86 10.37 3.86
N SER A 83 -11.48 11.17 3.00
CA SER A 83 -11.70 10.82 1.59
C SER A 83 -11.38 12.03 0.73
N SER A 84 -10.27 11.97 0.01
CA SER A 84 -9.79 13.11 -0.80
C SER A 84 -8.86 12.65 -1.91
N PHE A 85 -8.59 13.58 -2.83
CA PHE A 85 -7.55 13.44 -3.83
C PHE A 85 -6.30 14.16 -3.33
N THR A 86 -5.20 13.42 -3.19
CA THR A 86 -3.90 13.95 -2.74
C THR A 86 -2.81 13.59 -3.74
N SER A 87 -1.57 13.86 -3.40
CA SER A 87 -0.42 13.48 -4.20
C SER A 87 0.60 12.70 -3.39
N VAL A 88 1.30 11.82 -4.06
CA VAL A 88 2.45 11.10 -3.51
C VAL A 88 3.64 11.20 -4.43
N THR A 89 4.84 11.26 -3.86
CA THR A 89 6.11 11.23 -4.61
C THR A 89 6.72 9.85 -4.45
N ILE A 90 6.98 9.18 -5.58
CA ILE A 90 7.63 7.88 -5.61
C ILE A 90 9.10 8.08 -5.30
N GLN A 91 9.57 7.46 -4.23
CA GLN A 91 10.95 7.51 -3.79
C GLN A 91 11.83 6.59 -4.62
N LYS A 92 13.15 6.71 -4.48
CA LYS A 92 14.07 5.69 -4.96
C LYS A 92 13.74 4.36 -4.28
N ASN A 93 13.49 3.32 -5.06
CA ASN A 93 12.96 2.07 -4.51
C ASN A 93 13.32 0.84 -5.37
N ASN A 94 13.14 -0.35 -4.78
CA ASN A 94 13.32 -1.64 -5.43
C ASN A 94 11.99 -2.35 -5.76
N SER A 95 10.86 -1.67 -5.58
CA SER A 95 9.55 -2.29 -5.82
C SER A 95 9.39 -2.75 -7.25
N VAL A 96 9.02 -4.00 -7.45
CA VAL A 96 8.68 -4.55 -8.78
C VAL A 96 7.62 -3.70 -9.47
N MET A 97 6.64 -3.21 -8.73
CA MET A 97 5.54 -2.46 -9.32
C MET A 97 5.86 -0.99 -9.58
N LEU A 98 6.69 -0.35 -8.75
CA LEU A 98 6.82 1.11 -8.72
C LEU A 98 8.19 1.66 -9.13
N SER A 99 9.24 0.82 -9.27
CA SER A 99 10.59 1.30 -9.55
C SER A 99 10.72 2.12 -10.84
N THR A 100 9.91 1.83 -11.86
CA THR A 100 9.92 2.59 -13.13
C THR A 100 9.27 3.98 -13.01
N LEU A 101 8.58 4.25 -11.90
CA LEU A 101 7.93 5.53 -11.61
C LEU A 101 8.77 6.40 -10.65
N GLU A 102 9.98 5.99 -10.29
CA GLU A 102 10.87 6.73 -9.38
C GLU A 102 10.99 8.21 -9.76
N GLY A 103 10.94 9.07 -8.76
CA GLY A 103 11.04 10.54 -8.91
C GLY A 103 9.77 11.22 -9.41
N THR A 104 8.71 10.49 -9.74
CA THR A 104 7.44 11.11 -10.17
C THR A 104 6.58 11.49 -8.97
N THR A 105 5.82 12.59 -9.13
CA THR A 105 4.75 12.97 -8.19
C THR A 105 3.41 12.76 -8.88
N LEU A 106 2.57 11.92 -8.31
CA LEU A 106 1.32 11.49 -8.90
C LEU A 106 0.14 11.75 -7.98
N GLY A 107 -0.97 12.22 -8.57
CA GLY A 107 -2.25 12.34 -7.89
C GLY A 107 -2.88 10.97 -7.63
N VAL A 108 -3.54 10.83 -6.48
CA VAL A 108 -4.14 9.57 -6.06
C VAL A 108 -5.28 9.78 -5.08
N TRP A 109 -6.29 8.93 -5.12
CA TRP A 109 -7.39 8.93 -4.16
C TRP A 109 -7.01 8.22 -2.87
N ILE A 110 -7.48 8.80 -1.75
CA ILE A 110 -7.47 8.16 -0.42
C ILE A 110 -8.89 8.03 0.09
N SER A 111 -9.17 6.99 0.88
CA SER A 111 -10.48 6.79 1.53
C SER A 111 -10.31 5.81 2.70
N HIS A 112 -10.01 6.32 3.90
CA HIS A 112 -9.72 5.49 5.07
C HIS A 112 -9.91 6.23 6.39
N GLY A 113 -10.22 5.51 7.46
CA GLY A 113 -10.30 5.99 8.85
C GLY A 113 -9.10 5.56 9.70
N GLU A 114 -8.46 4.46 9.34
CA GLU A 114 -7.32 3.85 10.03
C GLU A 114 -6.16 3.66 9.04
N GLY A 115 -5.64 4.77 8.51
CA GLY A 115 -4.62 4.78 7.46
C GLY A 115 -3.23 5.20 7.93
N LYS A 116 -3.05 5.45 9.21
CA LYS A 116 -1.80 5.94 9.78
C LYS A 116 -0.80 4.79 9.96
N PHE A 117 0.31 4.85 9.22
CA PHE A 117 1.46 4.01 9.49
C PHE A 117 2.13 4.47 10.79
N ASN A 118 2.13 3.60 11.80
CA ASN A 118 2.87 3.75 13.04
C ASN A 118 4.07 2.81 13.00
N LEU A 119 5.26 3.38 12.83
CA LEU A 119 6.49 2.67 12.50
C LEU A 119 7.51 2.81 13.64
N PRO A 120 7.73 1.75 14.45
CA PRO A 120 8.50 1.85 15.69
C PRO A 120 10.02 2.05 15.52
N TYR A 121 10.57 1.82 14.32
CA TYR A 121 11.99 2.01 14.04
C TYR A 121 12.25 3.31 13.27
N THR A 122 13.52 3.61 13.02
CA THR A 122 13.92 4.75 12.19
C THR A 122 13.62 4.50 10.70
N GLU A 123 13.50 5.57 9.92
CA GLU A 123 13.06 5.53 8.52
C GLU A 123 13.88 4.58 7.65
N ASP A 124 15.19 4.52 7.89
CA ASP A 124 16.14 3.69 7.14
C ASP A 124 15.95 2.17 7.33
N GLN A 125 15.14 1.77 8.33
CA GLN A 125 14.76 0.38 8.55
C GLN A 125 13.56 -0.07 7.69
N TYR A 126 12.97 0.85 6.92
CA TYR A 126 11.79 0.57 6.10
C TYR A 126 12.05 0.84 4.61
N HIS A 127 11.47 0.03 3.77
CA HIS A 127 11.45 0.25 2.32
C HIS A 127 10.23 1.11 1.93
N ILE A 128 10.28 2.41 2.27
CA ILE A 128 9.23 3.37 1.93
C ILE A 128 9.36 3.72 0.45
N VAL A 129 8.39 3.30 -0.35
CA VAL A 129 8.42 3.47 -1.82
C VAL A 129 7.66 4.70 -2.29
N ALA A 130 6.74 5.24 -1.49
CA ALA A 130 6.09 6.51 -1.79
C ALA A 130 5.78 7.28 -0.51
N LYS A 131 5.89 8.60 -0.59
CA LYS A 131 5.60 9.54 0.49
C LYS A 131 4.54 10.54 0.07
N TYR A 132 3.71 10.95 1.03
CA TYR A 132 2.86 12.13 0.88
C TYR A 132 3.71 13.39 0.70
N GLY A 133 3.17 14.41 0.05
CA GLY A 133 3.92 15.59 -0.41
C GLY A 133 4.62 16.40 0.70
N TYR A 134 4.03 16.48 1.91
CA TYR A 134 4.63 17.14 3.07
C TYR A 134 4.02 16.62 4.38
N ASN A 135 4.74 16.85 5.50
CA ASN A 135 4.40 16.30 6.83
C ASN A 135 3.34 17.16 7.56
N ALA A 136 2.19 17.35 6.93
CA ALA A 136 1.04 17.97 7.57
C ALA A 136 -0.24 17.65 6.81
N TYR A 137 -1.39 17.74 7.48
CA TYR A 137 -2.70 17.76 6.85
C TYR A 137 -2.82 18.98 5.91
N PRO A 138 -3.43 18.89 4.73
CA PRO A 138 -4.10 17.71 4.18
C PRO A 138 -3.21 16.78 3.32
N SER A 139 -1.92 17.07 3.13
CA SER A 139 -1.06 16.26 2.25
C SER A 139 -0.78 14.88 2.83
N ASN A 140 -0.37 14.82 4.12
CA ASN A 140 -0.34 13.58 4.91
C ASN A 140 -1.67 13.46 5.67
N PRO A 141 -2.69 12.82 5.06
CA PRO A 141 -4.08 12.94 5.55
C PRO A 141 -4.33 12.11 6.80
N ASN A 142 -3.46 11.18 7.12
CA ASN A 142 -3.60 10.25 8.23
C ASN A 142 -2.56 10.46 9.35
N GLY A 143 -1.54 11.30 9.14
CA GLY A 143 -0.48 11.52 10.12
C GLY A 143 0.55 10.39 10.17
N SER A 144 0.72 9.64 9.08
CA SER A 144 1.69 8.55 8.98
C SER A 144 3.11 9.00 9.27
N ASP A 145 3.86 8.17 10.02
CA ASP A 145 5.27 8.38 10.25
C ASP A 145 6.04 8.48 8.92
N PHE A 146 7.05 9.34 8.88
CA PHE A 146 7.90 9.61 7.70
C PHE A 146 7.12 10.01 6.44
N ASN A 147 5.88 10.47 6.57
CA ASN A 147 4.94 10.72 5.47
C ASN A 147 4.64 9.47 4.62
N THR A 148 4.75 8.31 5.19
CA THR A 148 4.60 7.03 4.49
C THR A 148 3.20 6.91 3.87
N ALA A 149 3.17 6.75 2.56
CA ALA A 149 1.97 6.42 1.80
C ALA A 149 1.98 4.96 1.33
N MET A 150 3.17 4.46 0.97
CA MET A 150 3.37 3.10 0.46
C MET A 150 4.71 2.54 0.93
N MET A 151 4.73 1.25 1.21
CA MET A 151 5.95 0.48 1.54
C MET A 151 5.99 -0.82 0.74
N CYS A 152 7.17 -1.40 0.62
CA CYS A 152 7.31 -2.78 0.19
C CYS A 152 8.20 -3.57 1.15
N ASP A 153 8.19 -4.89 1.00
CA ASP A 153 9.15 -5.76 1.66
C ASP A 153 10.57 -5.52 1.11
N LYS A 154 11.58 -6.05 1.76
CA LYS A 154 12.98 -5.91 1.34
C LYS A 154 13.29 -6.47 -0.06
N THR A 155 12.47 -7.40 -0.56
CA THR A 155 12.62 -7.96 -1.91
C THR A 155 11.99 -7.10 -3.00
N GLY A 156 11.16 -6.13 -2.64
CA GLY A 156 10.39 -5.28 -3.54
C GLY A 156 9.19 -5.97 -4.19
N ARG A 157 8.88 -7.21 -3.80
CA ARG A 157 7.81 -8.02 -4.39
C ARG A 157 6.44 -7.80 -3.75
N HIS A 158 6.41 -7.44 -2.49
CA HIS A 158 5.17 -7.33 -1.72
C HIS A 158 4.93 -5.87 -1.36
N LEU A 159 4.01 -5.22 -2.09
CA LEU A 159 3.69 -3.80 -1.96
C LEU A 159 2.46 -3.61 -1.06
N VAL A 160 2.51 -2.62 -0.17
CA VAL A 160 1.34 -2.12 0.58
C VAL A 160 1.15 -0.64 0.33
N THR A 161 -0.09 -0.23 0.16
CA THR A 161 -0.46 1.16 -0.11
C THR A 161 -1.77 1.53 0.57
N MET A 162 -1.80 2.65 1.28
CA MET A 162 -3.07 3.21 1.76
C MET A 162 -3.82 3.96 0.68
N PRO A 163 -3.18 4.78 -0.18
CA PRO A 163 -3.83 5.32 -1.36
C PRO A 163 -4.32 4.25 -2.35
N HIS A 164 -5.41 4.58 -3.04
CA HIS A 164 -6.08 3.71 -4.02
C HIS A 164 -5.53 3.94 -5.43
N ILE A 165 -4.41 3.29 -5.76
CA ILE A 165 -3.80 3.39 -7.10
C ILE A 165 -4.72 2.81 -8.19
N GLU A 166 -5.53 1.80 -7.86
CA GLU A 166 -6.50 1.16 -8.76
C GLU A 166 -7.67 2.08 -9.15
N ARG A 167 -7.96 3.10 -8.32
CA ARG A 167 -8.97 4.13 -8.60
C ARG A 167 -8.41 5.31 -9.38
N SER A 168 -7.14 5.27 -9.76
CA SER A 168 -6.43 6.39 -10.40
C SER A 168 -5.78 5.98 -11.72
N THR A 169 -6.18 4.85 -12.33
CA THR A 169 -5.55 4.27 -13.53
C THR A 169 -5.94 4.96 -14.84
N PHE A 170 -7.05 5.71 -14.86
CA PHE A 170 -7.46 6.49 -16.02
C PHE A 170 -7.46 7.99 -15.69
N GLN A 171 -7.20 8.82 -16.69
CA GLN A 171 -7.17 10.28 -16.51
C GLN A 171 -8.48 10.84 -15.95
N TRP A 172 -9.64 10.33 -16.35
CA TRP A 172 -10.96 10.77 -15.87
C TRP A 172 -11.26 10.33 -14.43
N ASN A 173 -10.44 9.46 -13.84
CA ASN A 173 -10.52 9.12 -12.42
C ASN A 173 -9.86 10.17 -11.52
N TRP A 174 -9.02 11.05 -12.07
CA TRP A 174 -8.33 12.07 -11.28
C TRP A 174 -9.23 13.28 -11.04
N ALA A 175 -9.17 13.85 -9.83
CA ALA A 175 -9.84 15.11 -9.55
C ALA A 175 -9.26 16.28 -10.36
N TYR A 176 -7.96 16.22 -10.66
CA TYR A 176 -7.26 17.11 -11.56
C TYR A 176 -6.24 16.32 -12.37
N TYR A 177 -6.29 16.44 -13.69
CA TYR A 177 -5.29 15.87 -14.60
C TYR A 177 -4.66 17.00 -15.43
N PRO A 178 -3.32 17.04 -15.58
CA PRO A 178 -2.66 18.16 -16.28
C PRO A 178 -3.16 18.33 -17.71
N GLU A 179 -3.59 19.54 -18.08
CA GLU A 179 -4.21 19.86 -19.38
C GLU A 179 -3.33 19.51 -20.60
N GLY A 180 -2.00 19.61 -20.41
CA GLY A 180 -1.03 19.28 -21.46
C GLY A 180 -0.89 17.79 -21.75
N ARG A 181 -1.43 16.91 -20.90
CA ARG A 181 -1.38 15.46 -21.06
C ARG A 181 -2.63 14.98 -21.81
N LYS A 182 -2.39 14.10 -22.80
CA LYS A 182 -3.43 13.48 -23.60
C LYS A 182 -3.42 11.96 -23.51
N ASP A 183 -2.88 11.44 -22.41
CA ASP A 183 -2.82 10.01 -22.18
C ASP A 183 -4.24 9.48 -21.96
N GLU A 184 -4.56 8.35 -22.50
CA GLU A 184 -5.83 7.65 -22.22
C GLU A 184 -5.80 7.05 -20.80
N VAL A 185 -4.63 6.55 -20.39
CA VAL A 185 -4.39 5.96 -19.07
C VAL A 185 -3.42 6.81 -18.26
N SER A 186 -3.56 6.80 -16.94
CA SER A 186 -2.64 7.50 -16.06
C SER A 186 -1.35 6.69 -15.83
N PRO A 187 -0.27 7.32 -15.32
CA PRO A 187 0.97 6.62 -15.00
C PRO A 187 0.79 5.47 -14.00
N TRP A 188 -0.27 5.47 -13.18
CA TRP A 188 -0.53 4.36 -12.23
C TRP A 188 -0.77 3.01 -12.90
N LEU A 189 -1.19 2.99 -14.17
CA LEU A 189 -1.33 1.73 -14.91
C LEU A 189 0.01 1.02 -15.07
N GLU A 190 1.12 1.77 -15.13
CA GLU A 190 2.47 1.20 -15.25
C GLU A 190 2.80 0.25 -14.09
N ALA A 191 2.30 0.51 -12.88
CA ALA A 191 2.48 -0.39 -11.74
C ALA A 191 1.96 -1.81 -12.02
N PHE A 192 0.79 -1.91 -12.64
CA PHE A 192 0.17 -3.20 -13.00
C PHE A 192 0.82 -3.83 -14.24
N VAL A 193 1.28 -3.01 -15.18
CA VAL A 193 2.07 -3.48 -16.34
C VAL A 193 3.39 -4.09 -15.86
N ASN A 194 4.07 -3.47 -14.90
CA ASN A 194 5.30 -3.99 -14.31
C ASN A 194 5.06 -5.32 -13.59
N ALA A 195 3.98 -5.41 -12.81
CA ALA A 195 3.58 -6.65 -12.16
C ALA A 195 3.40 -7.79 -13.19
N ARG A 196 2.66 -7.52 -14.28
CA ARG A 196 2.46 -8.50 -15.36
C ARG A 196 3.78 -8.91 -16.02
N LYS A 197 4.60 -7.93 -16.42
CA LYS A 197 5.90 -8.20 -17.05
C LYS A 197 6.78 -9.08 -16.17
N TRP A 198 6.77 -8.83 -14.87
CA TRP A 198 7.57 -9.60 -13.90
C TRP A 198 7.08 -11.05 -13.78
N LEU A 199 5.76 -11.26 -13.74
CA LEU A 199 5.13 -12.58 -13.62
C LEU A 199 5.24 -13.44 -14.90
N THR A 200 5.53 -12.82 -16.05
CA THR A 200 5.59 -13.53 -17.35
C THR A 200 7.01 -13.71 -17.90
N LYS A 201 8.01 -13.47 -17.05
CA LYS A 201 9.45 -13.67 -17.40
C LYS A 201 9.80 -15.13 -17.58
#